data_544cef8a3a0fff312f7d7f66b3c7752d
#
_entry.id   544cef8a3a0fff312f7d7f66b3c7752d
#
_cell.length_a   1.000
_cell.length_b   1.000
_cell.length_c   1.000
_cell.angle_alpha   90.00
_cell.angle_beta   90.00
_cell.angle_gamma   90.00
#
_symmetry.space_group_name_H-M   'P 1'
#
loop_
_entity.id
_entity.type
_entity.pdbx_description
1 polymer ?
#
loop_
_entity_poly.entity_id
_entity_poly.type
_entity_poly.pdbx_seq_one_letter_code
_entity_poly.pdbx_strand_id
1 'polypeptide(L)'
;MPSRAAVLIDRLALAPHMEGGHFRRIHTAKAAPGQRPALSAIHFLLAAGERSEWHRVDAEEAWHFVEGDPLELLVYHPGSDYPGSDRLERLRLGPLGEPDSDVQPIRMVPAGAWQTSRPLGAYALCTCLVAPAFEFAGFTLLDDDALAARLRELAPGTGA
;
A
#
# COMPACT_ATOMS: atom_id res chain seq x y z
N MET A 1 9.44 11.41 25.33
CA MET A 1 8.50 12.12 24.43
C MET A 1 7.93 11.09 23.43
N PRO A 2 6.66 11.18 23.04
CA PRO A 2 6.09 10.30 22.03
C PRO A 2 6.82 10.49 20.69
N SER A 3 6.93 9.43 19.89
CA SER A 3 7.48 9.52 18.55
C SER A 3 6.56 10.36 17.63
N ARG A 4 7.10 10.90 16.53
CA ARG A 4 6.27 11.64 15.56
C ARG A 4 5.15 10.76 14.99
N ALA A 5 5.42 9.48 14.75
CA ALA A 5 4.39 8.52 14.33
C ALA A 5 3.24 8.43 15.36
N ALA A 6 3.55 8.28 16.65
CA ALA A 6 2.53 8.24 17.69
C ALA A 6 1.69 9.53 17.76
N VAL A 7 2.33 10.69 17.61
CA VAL A 7 1.61 11.97 17.54
C VAL A 7 0.67 12.05 16.35
N LEU A 8 1.09 11.53 15.19
CA LEU A 8 0.25 11.52 13.99
C LEU A 8 -0.92 10.54 14.10
N ILE A 9 -0.69 9.35 14.69
CA ILE A 9 -1.75 8.36 14.95
C ILE A 9 -2.85 8.99 15.81
N ASP A 10 -2.47 9.66 16.90
CA ASP A 10 -3.42 10.34 17.78
C ASP A 10 -4.12 11.51 17.06
N ARG A 11 -3.35 12.43 16.49
CA ARG A 11 -3.86 13.65 15.83
C ARG A 11 -4.81 13.37 14.69
N LEU A 12 -4.53 12.34 13.87
CA LEU A 12 -5.34 11.96 12.73
C LEU A 12 -6.40 10.90 13.10
N ALA A 13 -6.43 10.48 14.37
CA ALA A 13 -7.33 9.43 14.87
C ALA A 13 -7.25 8.15 14.01
N LEU A 14 -6.01 7.68 13.76
CA LEU A 14 -5.79 6.47 13.00
C LEU A 14 -6.03 5.24 13.89
N ALA A 15 -6.66 4.22 13.32
CA ALA A 15 -6.88 2.92 13.96
C ALA A 15 -6.03 1.83 13.29
N PRO A 16 -5.70 0.73 13.98
CA PRO A 16 -4.98 -0.38 13.36
C PRO A 16 -5.71 -0.92 12.12
N HIS A 17 -4.95 -1.23 11.08
CA HIS A 17 -5.45 -1.87 9.86
C HIS A 17 -5.17 -3.37 9.88
N MET A 18 -6.05 -4.18 9.26
CA MET A 18 -5.91 -5.64 9.22
C MET A 18 -4.68 -6.11 8.42
N GLU A 19 -4.19 -5.30 7.49
CA GLU A 19 -2.96 -5.57 6.74
C GLU A 19 -1.68 -5.14 7.47
N GLY A 20 -1.79 -4.50 8.63
CA GLY A 20 -0.73 -3.86 9.38
C GLY A 20 -0.77 -2.34 9.24
N GLY A 21 -0.04 -1.64 10.13
CA GLY A 21 -0.07 -0.18 10.19
C GLY A 21 -1.37 0.39 10.74
N HIS A 22 -1.57 1.69 10.53
CA HIS A 22 -2.70 2.45 11.05
C HIS A 22 -3.35 3.26 9.93
N PHE A 23 -4.68 3.34 9.95
CA PHE A 23 -5.43 4.04 8.91
C PHE A 23 -6.65 4.77 9.45
N ARG A 24 -7.15 5.69 8.62
CA ARG A 24 -8.47 6.28 8.76
C ARG A 24 -9.04 6.59 7.40
N ARG A 25 -10.30 6.20 7.17
CA ARG A 25 -11.05 6.66 6.00
C ARG A 25 -11.35 8.16 6.14
N ILE A 26 -10.93 8.94 5.15
CA ILE A 26 -11.10 10.40 5.13
C ILE A 26 -12.12 10.85 4.09
N HIS A 27 -12.40 10.02 3.09
CA HIS A 27 -13.37 10.34 2.04
C HIS A 27 -13.95 9.09 1.39
N THR A 28 -15.22 9.18 1.02
CA THR A 28 -15.88 8.26 0.10
C THR A 28 -16.77 9.10 -0.81
N ALA A 29 -16.62 8.95 -2.13
CA ALA A 29 -17.44 9.66 -3.10
C ALA A 29 -18.92 9.29 -2.95
N LYS A 30 -19.80 10.24 -3.25
CA LYS A 30 -21.26 9.97 -3.26
C LYS A 30 -21.59 9.00 -4.40
N ALA A 31 -22.49 8.08 -4.12
CA ALA A 31 -23.01 7.13 -5.09
C ALA A 31 -24.52 6.99 -4.95
N ALA A 32 -25.20 6.57 -6.01
CA ALA A 32 -26.61 6.20 -5.93
C ALA A 32 -26.78 4.94 -5.07
N PRO A 33 -27.96 4.72 -4.47
CA PRO A 33 -28.23 3.52 -3.69
C PRO A 33 -27.90 2.24 -4.46
N GLY A 34 -27.11 1.32 -3.83
CA GLY A 34 -26.68 0.06 -4.44
C GLY A 34 -25.55 0.15 -5.45
N GLN A 35 -25.01 1.34 -5.72
CA GLN A 35 -23.85 1.53 -6.59
C GLN A 35 -22.57 1.70 -5.75
N ARG A 36 -21.48 1.08 -6.22
CA ARG A 36 -20.15 1.29 -5.65
C ARG A 36 -19.69 2.73 -5.89
N PRO A 37 -19.24 3.45 -4.85
CA PRO A 37 -18.70 4.80 -5.04
C PRO A 37 -17.52 4.81 -6.01
N ALA A 38 -17.32 5.91 -6.72
CA ALA A 38 -16.25 6.04 -7.69
C ALA A 38 -14.86 6.12 -7.06
N LEU A 39 -14.76 6.57 -5.80
CA LEU A 39 -13.48 6.82 -5.12
C LEU A 39 -13.64 6.69 -3.61
N SER A 40 -12.62 6.16 -2.96
CA SER A 40 -12.39 6.33 -1.53
C SER A 40 -10.94 6.75 -1.25
N ALA A 41 -10.73 7.40 -0.12
CA ALA A 41 -9.42 7.81 0.33
C ALA A 41 -9.22 7.50 1.82
N ILE A 42 -8.00 7.08 2.17
CA ILE A 42 -7.55 6.86 3.55
C ILE A 42 -6.26 7.60 3.81
N HIS A 43 -6.03 8.01 5.06
CA HIS A 43 -4.67 8.14 5.58
C HIS A 43 -4.18 6.77 6.01
N PHE A 44 -2.92 6.47 5.71
CA PHE A 44 -2.26 5.22 6.06
C PHE A 44 -0.86 5.51 6.59
N LEU A 45 -0.54 4.98 7.77
CA LEU A 45 0.75 5.19 8.43
C LEU A 45 1.37 3.85 8.80
N LEU A 46 2.65 3.71 8.46
CA LEU A 46 3.52 2.62 8.90
C LEU A 46 4.65 3.22 9.74
N ALA A 47 4.86 2.70 10.95
CA ALA A 47 6.00 3.04 11.79
C ALA A 47 7.20 2.11 11.52
N ALA A 48 8.36 2.44 12.08
CA ALA A 48 9.58 1.63 11.96
C ALA A 48 9.32 0.18 12.35
N GLY A 49 9.71 -0.75 11.49
CA GLY A 49 9.52 -2.19 11.69
C GLY A 49 8.13 -2.72 11.31
N GLU A 50 7.16 -1.84 11.06
CA GLU A 50 5.87 -2.25 10.50
C GLU A 50 5.95 -2.46 8.99
N ARG A 51 5.01 -3.24 8.48
CA ARG A 51 4.76 -3.42 7.04
C ARG A 51 3.27 -3.65 6.82
N SER A 52 2.81 -3.39 5.60
CA SER A 52 1.53 -3.94 5.18
C SER A 52 1.74 -5.40 4.72
N GLU A 53 0.87 -6.30 5.16
CA GLU A 53 0.87 -7.68 4.68
C GLU A 53 0.64 -7.72 3.17
N TRP A 54 1.15 -8.77 2.49
CA TRP A 54 0.86 -8.95 1.08
C TRP A 54 -0.64 -9.08 0.85
N HIS A 55 -1.16 -8.19 0.03
CA HIS A 55 -2.58 -8.11 -0.31
C HIS A 55 -2.80 -7.63 -1.74
N ARG A 56 -4.00 -7.78 -2.23
CA ARG A 56 -4.45 -7.20 -3.49
C ARG A 56 -5.83 -6.58 -3.36
N VAL A 57 -6.11 -5.62 -4.21
CA VAL A 57 -7.40 -4.93 -4.31
C VAL A 57 -7.91 -5.07 -5.74
N ASP A 58 -9.22 -5.20 -5.91
CA ASP A 58 -9.89 -5.32 -7.23
C ASP A 58 -10.03 -3.97 -7.97
N ALA A 59 -9.40 -2.93 -7.49
CA ALA A 59 -9.44 -1.57 -8.00
C ALA A 59 -8.03 -0.99 -8.10
N GLU A 60 -7.87 0.08 -8.87
CA GLU A 60 -6.60 0.83 -8.90
C GLU A 60 -6.39 1.58 -7.60
N GLU A 61 -5.15 1.64 -7.15
CA GLU A 61 -4.77 2.37 -5.95
C GLU A 61 -3.63 3.33 -6.22
N ALA A 62 -3.84 4.60 -5.84
CA ALA A 62 -2.80 5.62 -5.84
C ALA A 62 -2.27 5.82 -4.43
N TRP A 63 -0.97 5.62 -4.25
CA TRP A 63 -0.24 5.94 -3.04
C TRP A 63 0.37 7.33 -3.18
N HIS A 64 0.03 8.25 -2.29
CA HIS A 64 0.55 9.60 -2.26
C HIS A 64 1.31 9.84 -0.95
N PHE A 65 2.60 10.17 -1.04
CA PHE A 65 3.44 10.49 0.11
C PHE A 65 2.99 11.81 0.76
N VAL A 66 2.89 11.83 2.07
CA VAL A 66 2.50 13.01 2.86
C VAL A 66 3.64 13.49 3.76
N GLU A 67 4.19 12.58 4.59
CA GLU A 67 5.19 12.96 5.60
C GLU A 67 6.00 11.73 6.04
N GLY A 68 7.23 11.95 6.48
CA GLY A 68 8.11 10.95 7.08
C GLY A 68 9.28 10.57 6.18
N ASP A 69 9.74 9.35 6.34
CA ASP A 69 10.81 8.77 5.53
C ASP A 69 10.23 8.14 4.26
N PRO A 70 11.04 7.93 3.20
CA PRO A 70 10.59 7.20 2.04
C PRO A 70 10.05 5.81 2.40
N LEU A 71 9.09 5.36 1.62
CA LEU A 71 8.46 4.04 1.73
C LEU A 71 8.86 3.18 0.54
N GLU A 72 9.23 1.93 0.78
CA GLU A 72 9.36 0.92 -0.26
C GLU A 72 8.00 0.28 -0.49
N LEU A 73 7.56 0.27 -1.75
CA LEU A 73 6.34 -0.36 -2.22
C LEU A 73 6.72 -1.44 -3.22
N LEU A 74 6.45 -2.69 -2.90
CA LEU A 74 6.64 -3.82 -3.78
C LEU A 74 5.32 -4.16 -4.45
N VAL A 75 5.34 -4.27 -5.78
CA VAL A 75 4.16 -4.58 -6.59
C VAL A 75 4.47 -5.81 -7.43
N TYR A 76 3.76 -6.91 -7.17
CA TYR A 76 3.86 -8.12 -7.94
C TYR A 76 2.71 -8.24 -8.92
N HIS A 77 3.05 -8.37 -10.18
CA HIS A 77 2.11 -8.59 -11.26
C HIS A 77 2.08 -10.10 -11.56
N PRO A 78 0.96 -10.78 -11.29
CA PRO A 78 0.80 -12.16 -11.73
C PRO A 78 1.02 -12.26 -13.24
N GLY A 79 1.77 -13.27 -13.66
CA GLY A 79 2.00 -13.52 -15.08
C GLY A 79 0.72 -13.96 -15.78
N SER A 80 0.74 -13.89 -17.11
CA SER A 80 -0.19 -14.60 -17.97
C SER A 80 0.19 -16.09 -18.03
N ASP A 81 -0.44 -16.87 -18.91
CA ASP A 81 -0.26 -18.32 -19.03
C ASP A 81 1.17 -18.80 -19.42
N TYR A 82 2.13 -17.86 -19.55
CA TYR A 82 3.52 -18.19 -19.86
C TYR A 82 4.36 -18.23 -18.59
N PRO A 83 5.08 -19.33 -18.31
CA PRO A 83 6.04 -19.37 -17.20
C PRO A 83 7.07 -18.24 -17.29
N GLY A 84 7.26 -17.52 -16.17
CA GLY A 84 8.20 -16.40 -16.08
C GLY A 84 7.68 -15.07 -16.63
N SER A 85 6.39 -14.97 -16.95
CA SER A 85 5.75 -13.69 -17.33
C SER A 85 5.37 -12.82 -16.12
N ASP A 86 5.47 -13.38 -14.91
CA ASP A 86 5.30 -12.63 -13.67
C ASP A 86 6.47 -11.68 -13.43
N ARG A 87 6.20 -10.55 -12.81
CA ARG A 87 7.24 -9.55 -12.49
C ARG A 87 6.99 -8.89 -11.15
N LEU A 88 8.09 -8.57 -10.46
CA LEU A 88 8.10 -7.76 -9.26
C LEU A 88 8.69 -6.39 -9.57
N GLU A 89 7.95 -5.34 -9.23
CA GLU A 89 8.43 -3.97 -9.24
C GLU A 89 8.80 -3.54 -7.82
N ARG A 90 9.94 -2.87 -7.69
CA ARG A 90 10.37 -2.21 -6.45
C ARG A 90 10.24 -0.72 -6.65
N LEU A 91 9.29 -0.10 -6.00
CA LEU A 91 8.99 1.31 -6.12
C LEU A 91 9.36 2.03 -4.81
N ARG A 92 9.81 3.26 -4.92
CA ARG A 92 10.02 4.14 -3.78
C ARG A 92 9.05 5.32 -3.84
N LEU A 93 8.40 5.55 -2.73
CA LEU A 93 7.45 6.64 -2.52
C LEU A 93 8.04 7.57 -1.47
N GLY A 94 8.08 8.86 -1.77
CA GLY A 94 8.67 9.85 -0.86
C GLY A 94 8.67 11.25 -1.45
N PRO A 95 9.35 12.21 -0.80
CA PRO A 95 9.51 13.54 -1.36
C PRO A 95 10.33 13.46 -2.65
N LEU A 96 10.09 14.40 -3.57
CA LEU A 96 10.94 14.54 -4.75
C LEU A 96 12.38 14.77 -4.28
N GLY A 97 13.26 13.88 -4.72
CA GLY A 97 14.70 13.93 -4.44
C GLY A 97 15.49 14.54 -5.59
N GLU A 98 16.79 14.21 -5.61
CA GLU A 98 17.69 14.59 -6.69
C GLU A 98 17.21 14.06 -8.06
N PRO A 99 17.61 14.67 -9.18
CA PRO A 99 17.11 14.32 -10.52
C PRO A 99 17.27 12.84 -10.89
N ASP A 100 18.29 12.15 -10.38
CA ASP A 100 18.55 10.72 -10.63
C ASP A 100 17.88 9.79 -9.61
N SER A 101 17.09 10.32 -8.68
CA SER A 101 16.39 9.53 -7.68
C SER A 101 15.16 8.85 -8.29
N ASP A 102 14.97 7.57 -7.96
CA ASP A 102 13.77 6.81 -8.30
C ASP A 102 12.58 7.08 -7.35
N VAL A 103 12.76 7.94 -6.34
CA VAL A 103 11.72 8.30 -5.38
C VAL A 103 10.71 9.24 -6.04
N GLN A 104 9.44 8.88 -5.96
CA GLN A 104 8.34 9.67 -6.51
C GLN A 104 7.29 9.94 -5.43
N PRO A 105 6.61 11.09 -5.44
CA PRO A 105 5.59 11.41 -4.45
C PRO A 105 4.28 10.64 -4.65
N ILE A 106 4.06 10.09 -5.85
CA ILE A 106 2.88 9.28 -6.18
C ILE A 106 3.33 8.01 -6.91
N ARG A 107 2.74 6.87 -6.51
CA ARG A 107 2.87 5.60 -7.18
C ARG A 107 1.50 4.97 -7.38
N MET A 108 1.34 4.25 -8.49
CA MET A 108 0.09 3.58 -8.84
C MET A 108 0.27 2.07 -8.73
N VAL A 109 -0.72 1.41 -8.13
CA VAL A 109 -0.84 -0.05 -8.10
C VAL A 109 -2.05 -0.44 -8.93
N PRO A 110 -1.88 -1.23 -10.00
CA PRO A 110 -3.00 -1.68 -10.82
C PRO A 110 -3.95 -2.59 -10.07
N ALA A 111 -5.21 -2.60 -10.46
CA ALA A 111 -6.19 -3.57 -9.97
C ALA A 111 -5.68 -5.01 -10.11
N GLY A 112 -5.81 -5.80 -9.04
CA GLY A 112 -5.42 -7.20 -9.01
C GLY A 112 -3.92 -7.48 -8.82
N ALA A 113 -3.05 -6.48 -8.84
CA ALA A 113 -1.65 -6.65 -8.48
C ALA A 113 -1.51 -6.85 -6.97
N TRP A 114 -0.57 -7.72 -6.57
CA TRP A 114 -0.23 -7.91 -5.16
C TRP A 114 0.75 -6.85 -4.71
N GLN A 115 0.58 -6.37 -3.49
CA GLN A 115 1.41 -5.30 -2.95
C GLN A 115 1.74 -5.52 -1.48
N THR A 116 2.91 -5.03 -1.09
CA THR A 116 3.33 -4.86 0.31
C THR A 116 4.19 -3.60 0.41
N SER A 117 4.20 -2.98 1.57
CA SER A 117 4.94 -1.75 1.79
C SER A 117 5.60 -1.72 3.16
N ARG A 118 6.70 -0.99 3.27
CA ARG A 118 7.38 -0.72 4.55
C ARG A 118 8.06 0.65 4.52
N PRO A 119 8.13 1.37 5.64
CA PRO A 119 8.94 2.57 5.73
C PRO A 119 10.43 2.22 5.67
N LEU A 120 11.22 3.08 5.06
CA LEU A 120 12.68 2.94 5.01
C LEU A 120 13.39 3.65 6.18
N GLY A 121 12.63 4.26 7.08
CA GLY A 121 13.12 4.94 8.26
C GLY A 121 12.15 4.83 9.44
N ALA A 122 11.97 5.91 10.15
CA ALA A 122 11.19 5.93 11.40
C ALA A 122 9.67 5.75 11.18
N TYR A 123 9.14 6.27 10.09
CA TYR A 123 7.72 6.14 9.71
C TYR A 123 7.49 6.70 8.31
N ALA A 124 6.37 6.31 7.70
CA ALA A 124 5.84 6.95 6.49
C ALA A 124 4.32 7.14 6.65
N LEU A 125 3.85 8.36 6.39
CA LEU A 125 2.44 8.69 6.29
C LEU A 125 2.10 8.91 4.82
N CYS A 126 1.09 8.21 4.35
CA CYS A 126 0.59 8.30 2.98
C CYS A 126 -0.91 8.58 2.97
N THR A 127 -1.39 9.08 1.83
CA THR A 127 -2.81 9.04 1.46
C THR A 127 -2.95 7.99 0.35
N CYS A 128 -3.83 7.01 0.56
CA CYS A 128 -4.14 6.00 -0.45
C CYS A 128 -5.55 6.29 -1.01
N LEU A 129 -5.64 6.39 -2.34
CA LEU A 129 -6.89 6.60 -3.06
C LEU A 129 -7.19 5.35 -3.87
N VAL A 130 -8.40 4.82 -3.74
CA VAL A 130 -8.84 3.61 -4.44
C VAL A 130 -10.02 3.93 -5.34
N ALA A 131 -9.94 3.55 -6.61
CA ALA A 131 -10.96 3.80 -7.62
C ALA A 131 -11.22 2.54 -8.46
N PRO A 132 -12.48 2.06 -8.50
CA PRO A 132 -13.63 2.43 -7.65
C PRO A 132 -13.35 2.21 -6.17
N ALA A 133 -14.17 2.81 -5.29
CA ALA A 133 -13.93 2.85 -3.85
C ALA A 133 -13.59 1.47 -3.25
N PHE A 134 -12.71 1.47 -2.25
CA PHE A 134 -12.35 0.26 -1.52
C PHE A 134 -13.58 -0.40 -0.87
N GLU A 135 -13.72 -1.68 -1.10
CA GLU A 135 -14.68 -2.57 -0.44
C GLU A 135 -13.96 -3.85 0.02
N PHE A 136 -14.29 -4.34 1.21
CA PHE A 136 -13.66 -5.57 1.73
C PHE A 136 -13.93 -6.79 0.85
N ALA A 137 -15.03 -6.83 0.11
CA ALA A 137 -15.33 -7.90 -0.85
C ALA A 137 -14.28 -7.99 -1.98
N GLY A 138 -13.62 -6.88 -2.31
CA GLY A 138 -12.56 -6.81 -3.33
C GLY A 138 -11.14 -6.86 -2.76
N PHE A 139 -10.98 -7.03 -1.45
CA PHE A 139 -9.70 -7.11 -0.76
C PHE A 139 -9.33 -8.56 -0.45
N THR A 140 -8.10 -8.95 -0.75
CA THR A 140 -7.61 -10.31 -0.49
C THR A 140 -6.22 -10.22 0.17
N LEU A 141 -6.07 -10.81 1.36
CA LEU A 141 -4.76 -11.08 1.95
C LEU A 141 -4.13 -12.32 1.28
N LEU A 142 -2.81 -12.38 1.27
CA LEU A 142 -2.09 -13.53 0.74
C LEU A 142 -2.38 -14.77 1.60
N ASP A 143 -3.00 -15.77 0.96
CA ASP A 143 -3.35 -17.08 1.55
C ASP A 143 -3.11 -18.19 0.50
N ASP A 144 -1.95 -18.13 -0.17
CA ASP A 144 -1.55 -19.07 -1.21
C ASP A 144 -0.07 -19.42 -1.02
N ASP A 145 0.20 -20.64 -0.58
CA ASP A 145 1.56 -21.11 -0.26
C ASP A 145 2.49 -21.10 -1.48
N ALA A 146 1.99 -21.37 -2.67
CA ALA A 146 2.79 -21.37 -3.90
C ALA A 146 3.18 -19.93 -4.28
N LEU A 147 2.23 -19.01 -4.21
CA LEU A 147 2.50 -17.58 -4.42
C LEU A 147 3.42 -17.03 -3.33
N ALA A 148 3.20 -17.37 -2.07
CA ALA A 148 4.07 -16.97 -0.97
C ALA A 148 5.51 -17.47 -1.18
N ALA A 149 5.70 -18.70 -1.63
CA ALA A 149 7.03 -19.24 -1.98
C ALA A 149 7.67 -18.44 -3.12
N ARG A 150 6.90 -18.13 -4.16
CA ARG A 150 7.39 -17.31 -5.29
C ARG A 150 7.79 -15.90 -4.87
N LEU A 151 6.98 -15.26 -4.02
CA LEU A 151 7.29 -13.93 -3.51
C LEU A 151 8.54 -13.92 -2.61
N ARG A 152 8.75 -14.97 -1.80
CA ARG A 152 9.99 -15.13 -1.03
C ARG A 152 11.24 -15.26 -1.90
N GLU A 153 11.14 -15.92 -3.04
CA GLU A 153 12.23 -15.99 -4.02
C GLU A 153 12.53 -14.62 -4.64
N LEU A 154 11.49 -13.89 -5.07
CA LEU A 154 11.62 -12.59 -5.74
C LEU A 154 11.99 -11.46 -4.78
N ALA A 155 11.52 -11.53 -3.55
CA ALA A 155 11.67 -10.49 -2.54
C ALA A 155 11.96 -11.10 -1.15
N PRO A 156 13.18 -11.62 -0.91
CA PRO A 156 13.55 -12.18 0.38
C PRO A 156 13.35 -11.19 1.53
N GLY A 157 12.83 -11.67 2.66
CA GLY A 157 12.62 -10.86 3.87
C GLY A 157 11.40 -9.94 3.85
N THR A 158 10.47 -10.10 2.91
CA THR A 158 9.26 -9.25 2.78
C THR A 158 8.02 -9.81 3.45
N GLY A 159 8.13 -10.92 4.19
CA GLY A 159 7.01 -11.46 4.98
C GLY A 159 5.96 -12.22 4.17
N ALA A 160 6.30 -12.69 2.97
CA ALA A 160 5.45 -13.62 2.22
C ALA A 160 5.56 -15.05 2.78
#